data_845992fd0ff07244de31673cc37ac3df
#
_entry.id   845992fd0ff07244de31673cc37ac3df
#
_cell.length_a   1.000
_cell.length_b   1.000
_cell.length_c   1.000
_cell.angle_alpha   90.00
_cell.angle_beta   90.00
_cell.angle_gamma   90.00
#
_symmetry.space_group_name_H-M   'P 1'
#
loop_
_entity.id
_entity.type
_entity.pdbx_description
1 polymer ?
#
loop_
_entity_poly.entity_id
_entity_poly.type
_entity_poly.pdbx_seq_one_letter_code
_entity_poly.pdbx_strand_id
1 'polypeptide(L)'
;MTRTDPDDVTLIGHRGCAAQYPENTVGAIERAAPHVDAVEIDVRRCGSGEVVVVHDADLGRLTGASGSVADADYDELRDLTVLGSGEPIPRLDEALDAAPDDLVVNVEIKESAVAGDALDAARRVANDVLFSSFHPEALDTLRDRDPEAARALLVADGNAERAVDAATDLGCVALHPPIDLATEPGFVATAHEAGLAVNAWTAADRDDAGRLLAAGVDGVIADRWDLLPERSSRD
;
A
#
# COMPACT_ATOMS: atom_id res chain seq x y z
N MET A 1 15.81 12.70 20.74
CA MET A 1 14.82 12.12 19.83
C MET A 1 13.44 12.47 20.36
N THR A 2 12.71 13.34 19.69
CA THR A 2 11.31 13.64 19.99
C THR A 2 10.50 12.50 19.40
N ARG A 3 9.79 11.78 20.26
CA ARG A 3 8.84 10.73 19.83
C ARG A 3 7.73 11.43 19.03
N THR A 4 7.41 10.93 17.83
CA THR A 4 6.28 11.42 17.05
C THR A 4 4.98 11.21 17.82
N ASP A 5 4.10 12.20 17.83
CA ASP A 5 2.77 12.05 18.43
C ASP A 5 1.97 11.02 17.61
N PRO A 6 1.32 10.03 18.21
CA PRO A 6 0.47 9.07 17.48
C PRO A 6 -0.64 9.73 16.66
N ASP A 7 -1.08 10.93 17.06
CA ASP A 7 -2.10 11.69 16.33
C ASP A 7 -1.58 12.30 15.02
N ASP A 8 -0.23 12.45 14.89
CA ASP A 8 0.42 13.00 13.70
C ASP A 8 0.86 11.90 12.69
N VAL A 9 0.72 10.60 13.05
CA VAL A 9 1.16 9.49 12.22
C VAL A 9 -0.01 8.90 11.43
N THR A 10 0.17 8.75 10.12
CA THR A 10 -0.81 8.11 9.23
C THR A 10 -0.86 6.59 9.49
N LEU A 11 -2.01 6.05 9.84
CA LEU A 11 -2.22 4.61 9.90
C LEU A 11 -2.73 4.10 8.56
N ILE A 12 -1.97 3.21 7.94
CA ILE A 12 -2.26 2.63 6.62
C ILE A 12 -2.59 1.15 6.80
N GLY A 13 -3.82 0.74 6.50
CA GLY A 13 -4.25 -0.65 6.60
C GLY A 13 -3.68 -1.50 5.47
N HIS A 14 -2.64 -2.30 5.75
CA HIS A 14 -1.99 -3.20 4.79
C HIS A 14 -2.98 -4.22 4.24
N ARG A 15 -3.24 -4.20 2.94
CA ARG A 15 -4.24 -5.02 2.24
C ARG A 15 -5.64 -4.95 2.87
N GLY A 16 -6.00 -3.80 3.45
CA GLY A 16 -7.23 -3.65 4.20
C GLY A 16 -7.20 -4.28 5.60
N CYS A 17 -6.05 -4.29 6.29
CA CYS A 17 -5.80 -4.91 7.60
C CYS A 17 -5.84 -6.44 7.57
N ALA A 18 -4.89 -7.05 6.88
CA ALA A 18 -4.82 -8.48 6.54
C ALA A 18 -4.88 -9.46 7.74
N ALA A 19 -4.50 -9.05 8.95
CA ALA A 19 -4.62 -9.88 10.13
C ALA A 19 -6.02 -9.85 10.79
N GLN A 20 -6.93 -8.98 10.29
CA GLN A 20 -8.28 -8.83 10.83
C GLN A 20 -9.36 -9.17 9.79
N TYR A 21 -9.06 -8.96 8.51
CA TYR A 21 -9.99 -9.16 7.40
C TYR A 21 -9.32 -9.94 6.25
N PRO A 22 -10.08 -10.57 5.35
CA PRO A 22 -9.53 -11.23 4.17
C PRO A 22 -8.82 -10.19 3.29
N GLU A 23 -7.51 -10.36 3.12
CA GLU A 23 -6.62 -9.39 2.44
C GLU A 23 -7.11 -9.03 1.03
N ASN A 24 -6.95 -7.76 0.63
CA ASN A 24 -7.20 -7.30 -0.73
C ASN A 24 -8.64 -7.53 -1.24
N THR A 25 -9.64 -7.56 -0.34
CA THR A 25 -11.05 -7.67 -0.72
C THR A 25 -11.81 -6.35 -0.52
N VAL A 26 -12.91 -6.18 -1.23
CA VAL A 26 -13.83 -5.05 -1.04
C VAL A 26 -14.27 -4.95 0.41
N GLY A 27 -14.68 -6.06 1.01
CA GLY A 27 -15.11 -6.06 2.40
C GLY A 27 -13.99 -5.78 3.41
N ALA A 28 -12.72 -6.04 3.08
CA ALA A 28 -11.59 -5.61 3.92
C ALA A 28 -11.46 -4.08 3.90
N ILE A 29 -11.53 -3.45 2.73
CA ILE A 29 -11.48 -2.00 2.55
C ILE A 29 -12.61 -1.33 3.34
N GLU A 30 -13.87 -1.76 3.14
CA GLU A 30 -15.04 -1.21 3.82
C GLU A 30 -14.95 -1.32 5.34
N ARG A 31 -14.44 -2.45 5.86
CA ARG A 31 -14.30 -2.67 7.31
C ARG A 31 -13.10 -1.95 7.93
N ALA A 32 -12.02 -1.77 7.19
CA ALA A 32 -10.85 -1.03 7.66
C ALA A 32 -11.08 0.49 7.66
N ALA A 33 -11.78 1.02 6.66
CA ALA A 33 -11.98 2.45 6.43
C ALA A 33 -12.35 3.28 7.67
N PRO A 34 -13.27 2.86 8.57
CA PRO A 34 -13.59 3.64 9.77
C PRO A 34 -12.46 3.75 10.80
N HIS A 35 -11.38 3.00 10.63
CA HIS A 35 -10.33 2.81 11.64
C HIS A 35 -8.95 3.28 11.20
N VAL A 36 -8.75 3.55 9.91
CA VAL A 36 -7.45 3.90 9.33
C VAL A 36 -7.53 5.23 8.57
N ASP A 37 -6.40 5.86 8.31
CA ASP A 37 -6.31 7.08 7.50
C ASP A 37 -6.17 6.76 6.01
N ALA A 38 -5.63 5.58 5.71
CA ALA A 38 -5.46 5.07 4.37
C ALA A 38 -5.57 3.54 4.35
N VAL A 39 -5.90 2.98 3.19
CA VAL A 39 -5.72 1.54 2.92
C VAL A 39 -4.66 1.33 1.87
N GLU A 40 -3.89 0.28 2.02
CA GLU A 40 -2.97 -0.20 0.99
C GLU A 40 -3.56 -1.43 0.33
N ILE A 41 -3.43 -1.52 -1.01
CA ILE A 41 -3.87 -2.64 -1.85
C ILE A 41 -2.86 -2.95 -2.93
N ASP A 42 -2.71 -4.23 -3.28
CA ASP A 42 -1.76 -4.71 -4.28
C ASP A 42 -2.44 -4.94 -5.63
N VAL A 43 -1.83 -4.54 -6.75
CA VAL A 43 -2.43 -4.74 -8.07
C VAL A 43 -1.56 -5.53 -9.03
N ARG A 44 -2.23 -6.44 -9.78
CA ARG A 44 -1.66 -7.24 -10.86
C ARG A 44 -2.58 -7.27 -12.07
N ARG A 45 -2.04 -7.74 -13.20
CA ARG A 45 -2.84 -8.00 -14.41
C ARG A 45 -3.22 -9.48 -14.47
N CYS A 46 -4.50 -9.78 -14.75
CA CYS A 46 -4.94 -11.13 -15.04
C CYS A 46 -4.82 -11.46 -16.54
N GLY A 47 -5.05 -12.75 -16.90
CA GLY A 47 -4.86 -13.27 -18.27
C GLY A 47 -5.75 -12.58 -19.31
N SER A 48 -6.97 -12.19 -18.95
CA SER A 48 -7.89 -11.45 -19.83
C SER A 48 -7.62 -9.95 -19.91
N GLY A 49 -6.68 -9.44 -19.10
CA GLY A 49 -6.16 -8.08 -19.19
C GLY A 49 -6.64 -7.09 -18.13
N GLU A 50 -7.60 -7.45 -17.29
CA GLU A 50 -8.09 -6.62 -16.19
C GLU A 50 -7.01 -6.44 -15.12
N VAL A 51 -7.03 -5.27 -14.45
CA VAL A 51 -6.24 -5.03 -13.25
C VAL A 51 -7.04 -5.52 -12.04
N VAL A 52 -6.49 -6.50 -11.34
CA VAL A 52 -7.10 -7.14 -10.17
C VAL A 52 -6.32 -6.86 -8.90
N VAL A 53 -7.01 -6.89 -7.75
CA VAL A 53 -6.40 -6.58 -6.46
C VAL A 53 -5.98 -7.89 -5.77
N VAL A 54 -4.69 -8.17 -5.84
CA VAL A 54 -4.10 -9.40 -5.30
C VAL A 54 -2.58 -9.25 -5.13
N HIS A 55 -2.05 -9.72 -3.99
CA HIS A 55 -0.62 -9.66 -3.73
C HIS A 55 0.18 -10.71 -4.50
N ASP A 56 -0.20 -11.98 -4.38
CA ASP A 56 0.58 -13.10 -4.91
C ASP A 56 0.36 -13.24 -6.42
N ALA A 57 1.41 -13.63 -7.13
CA ALA A 57 1.29 -14.03 -8.53
C ALA A 57 0.62 -15.40 -8.68
N ASP A 58 0.72 -16.26 -7.64
CA ASP A 58 0.13 -17.61 -7.58
C ASP A 58 -1.18 -17.61 -6.78
N LEU A 59 -2.17 -18.34 -7.25
CA LEU A 59 -3.51 -18.40 -6.65
C LEU A 59 -3.59 -19.28 -5.39
N GLY A 60 -2.59 -20.17 -5.19
CA GLY A 60 -2.67 -21.27 -4.23
C GLY A 60 -2.89 -20.86 -2.78
N ARG A 61 -2.12 -19.89 -2.27
CA ARG A 61 -2.21 -19.44 -0.86
C ARG A 61 -3.57 -18.80 -0.55
N LEU A 62 -4.05 -17.98 -1.44
CA LEU A 62 -5.26 -17.17 -1.21
C LEU A 62 -6.55 -17.93 -1.47
N THR A 63 -6.57 -18.80 -2.49
CA THR A 63 -7.82 -19.39 -2.98
C THR A 63 -7.84 -20.92 -2.92
N GLY A 64 -6.67 -21.54 -2.75
CA GLY A 64 -6.51 -23.00 -2.87
C GLY A 64 -6.55 -23.51 -4.31
N ALA A 65 -6.76 -22.64 -5.30
CA ALA A 65 -6.70 -23.00 -6.71
C ALA A 65 -5.24 -23.12 -7.19
N SER A 66 -5.00 -23.90 -8.22
CA SER A 66 -3.69 -23.98 -8.89
C SER A 66 -3.64 -22.99 -10.05
N GLY A 67 -2.43 -22.45 -10.34
CA GLY A 67 -2.20 -21.53 -11.46
C GLY A 67 -1.78 -20.16 -11.00
N SER A 68 -1.54 -19.27 -11.96
CA SER A 68 -1.13 -17.89 -11.72
C SER A 68 -2.24 -16.90 -12.08
N VAL A 69 -2.20 -15.72 -11.47
CA VAL A 69 -3.10 -14.60 -11.81
C VAL A 69 -2.97 -14.23 -13.28
N ALA A 70 -1.73 -14.21 -13.81
CA ALA A 70 -1.45 -13.81 -15.18
C ALA A 70 -1.97 -14.79 -16.25
N ASP A 71 -2.25 -16.04 -15.88
CA ASP A 71 -2.77 -17.07 -16.79
C ASP A 71 -4.29 -17.26 -16.69
N ALA A 72 -4.93 -16.73 -15.63
CA ALA A 72 -6.36 -16.87 -15.38
C ALA A 72 -7.15 -15.70 -15.95
N ASP A 73 -8.28 -15.98 -16.59
CA ASP A 73 -9.24 -14.94 -17.00
C ASP A 73 -9.99 -14.38 -15.79
N TYR A 74 -10.42 -13.10 -15.85
CA TYR A 74 -11.13 -12.48 -14.74
C TYR A 74 -12.42 -13.24 -14.35
N ASP A 75 -13.14 -13.79 -15.31
CA ASP A 75 -14.34 -14.60 -15.04
C ASP A 75 -14.02 -15.85 -14.19
N GLU A 76 -12.81 -16.40 -14.29
CA GLU A 76 -12.33 -17.49 -13.43
C GLU A 76 -11.96 -16.97 -12.04
N LEU A 77 -11.25 -15.83 -11.96
CA LEU A 77 -10.79 -15.22 -10.70
C LEU A 77 -11.96 -14.78 -9.80
N ARG A 78 -13.01 -14.22 -10.38
CA ARG A 78 -14.18 -13.75 -9.63
C ARG A 78 -15.00 -14.88 -8.99
N ASP A 79 -14.84 -16.10 -9.46
CA ASP A 79 -15.50 -17.30 -8.89
C ASP A 79 -14.67 -17.92 -7.74
N LEU A 80 -13.42 -17.48 -7.56
CA LEU A 80 -12.56 -17.88 -6.44
C LEU A 80 -12.82 -17.00 -5.20
N THR A 81 -12.68 -17.60 -4.02
CA THR A 81 -12.86 -16.88 -2.76
C THR A 81 -11.55 -16.73 -2.00
N VAL A 82 -11.28 -15.52 -1.53
CA VAL A 82 -10.06 -15.18 -0.77
C VAL A 82 -10.14 -15.79 0.63
N LEU A 83 -9.21 -16.70 0.97
CA LEU A 83 -9.08 -17.34 2.29
C LEU A 83 -10.39 -17.98 2.81
N GLY A 84 -11.27 -18.44 1.90
CA GLY A 84 -12.54 -19.05 2.26
C GLY A 84 -13.58 -18.10 2.84
N SER A 85 -13.41 -16.80 2.71
CA SER A 85 -14.29 -15.76 3.24
C SER A 85 -15.65 -15.65 2.53
N GLY A 86 -15.73 -16.16 1.31
CA GLY A 86 -16.85 -15.91 0.41
C GLY A 86 -16.69 -14.64 -0.44
N GLU A 87 -15.65 -13.85 -0.23
CA GLU A 87 -15.35 -12.66 -1.02
C GLU A 87 -14.41 -13.00 -2.19
N PRO A 88 -14.71 -12.54 -3.43
CA PRO A 88 -13.87 -12.79 -4.60
C PRO A 88 -12.61 -11.93 -4.60
N ILE A 89 -11.69 -12.21 -5.55
CA ILE A 89 -10.64 -11.28 -5.96
C ILE A 89 -11.30 -10.14 -6.74
N PRO A 90 -11.25 -8.88 -6.27
CA PRO A 90 -11.91 -7.78 -6.97
C PRO A 90 -11.04 -7.22 -8.09
N ARG A 91 -11.65 -6.52 -9.03
CA ARG A 91 -10.93 -5.60 -9.91
C ARG A 91 -10.56 -4.33 -9.15
N LEU A 92 -9.57 -3.61 -9.71
CA LEU A 92 -9.12 -2.35 -9.10
C LEU A 92 -10.23 -1.29 -9.04
N ASP A 93 -11.07 -1.18 -10.09
CA ASP A 93 -12.19 -0.24 -10.10
C ASP A 93 -13.22 -0.56 -9.00
N GLU A 94 -13.53 -1.83 -8.77
CA GLU A 94 -14.43 -2.27 -7.69
C GLU A 94 -13.85 -1.96 -6.29
N ALA A 95 -12.54 -2.13 -6.12
CA ALA A 95 -11.84 -1.82 -4.87
C ALA A 95 -11.78 -0.31 -4.59
N LEU A 96 -11.52 0.50 -5.62
CA LEU A 96 -11.50 1.96 -5.50
C LEU A 96 -12.90 2.52 -5.22
N ASP A 97 -13.94 2.01 -5.90
CA ASP A 97 -15.33 2.43 -5.68
C ASP A 97 -15.85 2.06 -4.28
N ALA A 98 -15.26 1.06 -3.62
CA ALA A 98 -15.60 0.64 -2.26
C ALA A 98 -14.96 1.53 -1.17
N ALA A 99 -13.92 2.26 -1.50
CA ALA A 99 -13.26 3.18 -0.57
C ALA A 99 -14.10 4.46 -0.41
N PRO A 100 -14.42 4.91 0.82
CA PRO A 100 -15.05 6.22 1.04
C PRO A 100 -14.22 7.35 0.42
N ASP A 101 -14.86 8.40 -0.10
CA ASP A 101 -14.23 9.50 -0.84
C ASP A 101 -13.10 10.22 -0.07
N ASP A 102 -13.13 10.18 1.26
CA ASP A 102 -12.15 10.79 2.16
C ASP A 102 -11.03 9.84 2.59
N LEU A 103 -11.09 8.57 2.19
CA LEU A 103 -10.05 7.60 2.48
C LEU A 103 -8.94 7.67 1.43
N VAL A 104 -7.70 7.81 1.86
CA VAL A 104 -6.53 7.69 0.96
C VAL A 104 -6.34 6.23 0.56
N VAL A 105 -6.07 5.97 -0.73
CA VAL A 105 -5.77 4.61 -1.21
C VAL A 105 -4.33 4.55 -1.70
N ASN A 106 -3.49 3.73 -1.04
CA ASN A 106 -2.16 3.39 -1.53
C ASN A 106 -2.24 2.16 -2.43
N VAL A 107 -2.00 2.34 -3.73
CA VAL A 107 -2.02 1.26 -4.73
C VAL A 107 -0.60 0.79 -4.99
N GLU A 108 -0.22 -0.39 -4.47
CA GLU A 108 1.06 -1.01 -4.76
C GLU A 108 1.04 -1.69 -6.14
N ILE A 109 1.89 -1.22 -7.03
CA ILE A 109 2.05 -1.75 -8.37
C ILE A 109 3.07 -2.88 -8.37
N LYS A 110 2.59 -4.13 -8.51
CA LYS A 110 3.43 -5.34 -8.50
C LYS A 110 4.13 -5.61 -9.84
N GLU A 111 3.68 -4.97 -10.91
CA GLU A 111 4.19 -5.18 -12.28
C GLU A 111 4.15 -3.86 -13.03
N SER A 112 5.27 -3.44 -13.61
CA SER A 112 5.34 -2.14 -14.31
C SER A 112 4.30 -1.99 -15.44
N ALA A 113 3.88 -3.11 -16.04
CA ALA A 113 2.90 -3.12 -17.12
C ALA A 113 1.50 -2.64 -16.72
N VAL A 114 1.13 -2.66 -15.41
CA VAL A 114 -0.19 -2.21 -14.95
C VAL A 114 -0.23 -0.74 -14.52
N ALA A 115 0.92 -0.06 -14.44
CA ALA A 115 1.02 1.30 -13.91
C ALA A 115 0.09 2.28 -14.62
N GLY A 116 0.02 2.20 -15.94
CA GLY A 116 -0.83 3.08 -16.74
C GLY A 116 -2.32 2.85 -16.53
N ASP A 117 -2.74 1.59 -16.42
CA ASP A 117 -4.15 1.27 -16.21
C ASP A 117 -4.60 1.58 -14.78
N ALA A 118 -3.70 1.39 -13.80
CA ALA A 118 -3.94 1.80 -12.42
C ALA A 118 -4.13 3.32 -12.29
N LEU A 119 -3.30 4.11 -12.99
CA LEU A 119 -3.47 5.56 -13.06
C LEU A 119 -4.81 5.95 -13.71
N ASP A 120 -5.19 5.29 -14.80
CA ASP A 120 -6.45 5.57 -15.49
C ASP A 120 -7.67 5.17 -14.65
N ALA A 121 -7.56 4.16 -13.79
CA ALA A 121 -8.59 3.81 -12.82
C ALA A 121 -8.69 4.85 -11.70
N ALA A 122 -7.58 5.27 -11.12
CA ALA A 122 -7.53 6.30 -10.07
C ALA A 122 -8.13 7.64 -10.49
N ARG A 123 -8.02 8.03 -11.75
CA ARG A 123 -8.61 9.28 -12.27
C ARG A 123 -10.15 9.29 -12.30
N ARG A 124 -10.80 8.16 -12.02
CA ARG A 124 -12.28 8.03 -12.05
C ARG A 124 -12.93 8.16 -10.68
N VAL A 125 -12.12 8.13 -9.62
CA VAL A 125 -12.59 8.22 -8.22
C VAL A 125 -12.24 9.58 -7.62
N ALA A 126 -12.88 9.91 -6.50
CA ALA A 126 -12.65 11.16 -5.77
C ALA A 126 -11.49 11.03 -4.76
N ASN A 127 -11.11 9.81 -4.41
CA ASN A 127 -10.07 9.52 -3.44
C ASN A 127 -8.71 10.08 -3.84
N ASP A 128 -7.93 10.52 -2.87
CA ASP A 128 -6.51 10.72 -3.04
C ASP A 128 -5.82 9.35 -3.17
N VAL A 129 -5.07 9.16 -4.28
CA VAL A 129 -4.38 7.90 -4.55
C VAL A 129 -2.87 8.13 -4.52
N LEU A 130 -2.18 7.34 -3.69
CA LEU A 130 -0.73 7.21 -3.68
C LEU A 130 -0.36 5.91 -4.40
N PHE A 131 0.53 5.97 -5.38
CA PHE A 131 1.06 4.78 -6.03
C PHE A 131 2.39 4.38 -5.41
N SER A 132 2.55 3.12 -5.05
CA SER A 132 3.83 2.61 -4.56
C SER A 132 4.33 1.44 -5.40
N SER A 133 5.64 1.24 -5.48
CA SER A 133 6.23 0.10 -6.17
C SER A 133 7.67 -0.15 -5.75
N PHE A 134 8.07 -1.44 -5.81
CA PHE A 134 9.49 -1.85 -5.82
C PHE A 134 10.14 -1.70 -7.20
N HIS A 135 9.34 -1.44 -8.25
CA HIS A 135 9.80 -1.37 -9.64
C HIS A 135 9.92 0.10 -10.06
N PRO A 136 11.15 0.65 -10.19
CA PRO A 136 11.35 2.03 -10.64
C PRO A 136 10.66 2.34 -11.96
N GLU A 137 10.60 1.38 -12.88
CA GLU A 137 9.96 1.53 -14.19
C GLU A 137 8.45 1.77 -14.11
N ALA A 138 7.79 1.27 -13.05
CA ALA A 138 6.38 1.56 -12.80
C ALA A 138 6.19 3.03 -12.40
N LEU A 139 7.06 3.52 -11.51
CA LEU A 139 7.05 4.90 -11.03
C LEU A 139 7.43 5.91 -12.13
N ASP A 140 8.39 5.55 -12.99
CA ASP A 140 8.73 6.33 -14.20
C ASP A 140 7.54 6.41 -15.15
N THR A 141 6.84 5.31 -15.40
CA THR A 141 5.63 5.28 -16.24
C THR A 141 4.54 6.20 -15.70
N LEU A 142 4.33 6.20 -14.38
CA LEU A 142 3.38 7.12 -13.73
C LEU A 142 3.80 8.57 -13.89
N ARG A 143 5.07 8.89 -13.62
CA ARG A 143 5.62 10.25 -13.77
C ARG A 143 5.46 10.77 -15.21
N ASP A 144 5.78 9.93 -16.19
CA ASP A 144 5.72 10.33 -17.61
C ASP A 144 4.28 10.56 -18.07
N ARG A 145 3.29 9.84 -17.51
CA ARG A 145 1.87 9.99 -17.84
C ARG A 145 1.17 11.09 -17.04
N ASP A 146 1.61 11.28 -15.79
CA ASP A 146 1.07 12.29 -14.89
C ASP A 146 2.13 12.70 -13.85
N PRO A 147 2.84 13.80 -14.07
CA PRO A 147 3.84 14.29 -13.12
C PRO A 147 3.28 14.60 -11.72
N GLU A 148 2.00 14.94 -11.61
CA GLU A 148 1.33 15.27 -10.34
C GLU A 148 0.84 14.05 -9.57
N ALA A 149 0.80 12.86 -10.19
CA ALA A 149 0.42 11.63 -9.47
C ALA A 149 1.39 11.37 -8.31
N ALA A 150 0.86 11.24 -7.09
CA ALA A 150 1.66 10.96 -5.91
C ALA A 150 2.30 9.56 -6.00
N ARG A 151 3.61 9.48 -5.75
CA ARG A 151 4.40 8.25 -5.89
C ARG A 151 5.27 8.00 -4.67
N ALA A 152 5.42 6.73 -4.29
CA ALA A 152 6.31 6.28 -3.24
C ALA A 152 7.21 5.14 -3.74
N LEU A 153 8.48 5.17 -3.37
CA LEU A 153 9.39 4.07 -3.65
C LEU A 153 9.39 3.07 -2.49
N LEU A 154 9.02 1.82 -2.77
CA LEU A 154 9.22 0.70 -1.87
C LEU A 154 10.68 0.22 -1.95
N VAL A 155 11.31 0.04 -0.80
CA VAL A 155 12.67 -0.48 -0.68
C VAL A 155 12.68 -1.67 0.28
N ALA A 156 13.38 -2.74 -0.08
CA ALA A 156 13.48 -3.94 0.75
C ALA A 156 14.74 -3.94 1.63
N ASP A 157 15.81 -3.33 1.14
CA ASP A 157 17.13 -3.26 1.78
C ASP A 157 17.91 -2.02 1.30
N GLY A 158 19.13 -1.84 1.78
CA GLY A 158 20.01 -0.77 1.35
C GLY A 158 20.35 0.20 2.48
N ASN A 159 20.66 1.42 2.11
CA ASN A 159 20.90 2.52 3.06
C ASN A 159 20.07 3.76 2.69
N ALA A 160 19.91 4.67 3.66
CA ALA A 160 19.11 5.87 3.52
C ALA A 160 19.49 6.72 2.30
N GLU A 161 20.78 6.97 2.09
CA GLU A 161 21.27 7.85 1.01
C GLU A 161 20.84 7.32 -0.37
N ARG A 162 21.05 6.02 -0.64
CA ARG A 162 20.66 5.42 -1.93
C ARG A 162 19.16 5.37 -2.14
N ALA A 163 18.40 5.09 -1.08
CA ALA A 163 16.95 5.07 -1.14
C ALA A 163 16.40 6.47 -1.43
N VAL A 164 16.94 7.49 -0.77
CA VAL A 164 16.58 8.90 -0.96
C VAL A 164 16.94 9.37 -2.37
N ASP A 165 18.17 9.10 -2.85
CA ASP A 165 18.60 9.45 -4.21
C ASP A 165 17.65 8.85 -5.24
N ALA A 166 17.36 7.55 -5.14
CA ALA A 166 16.47 6.86 -6.07
C ALA A 166 15.04 7.41 -6.03
N ALA A 167 14.47 7.65 -4.84
CA ALA A 167 13.12 8.21 -4.71
C ALA A 167 13.04 9.63 -5.27
N THR A 168 14.07 10.44 -5.05
CA THR A 168 14.15 11.82 -5.57
C THR A 168 14.24 11.83 -7.10
N ASP A 169 15.08 10.98 -7.69
CA ASP A 169 15.23 10.85 -9.15
C ASP A 169 13.90 10.42 -9.81
N LEU A 170 13.10 9.58 -9.12
CA LEU A 170 11.79 9.14 -9.57
C LEU A 170 10.68 10.18 -9.31
N GLY A 171 10.98 11.28 -8.62
CA GLY A 171 10.00 12.29 -8.23
C GLY A 171 8.96 11.76 -7.24
N CYS A 172 9.37 10.87 -6.34
CA CYS A 172 8.52 10.35 -5.28
C CYS A 172 8.28 11.40 -4.19
N VAL A 173 7.15 11.28 -3.50
CA VAL A 173 6.83 12.09 -2.30
C VAL A 173 7.09 11.33 -1.00
N ALA A 174 7.30 10.01 -1.08
CA ALA A 174 7.53 9.16 0.07
C ALA A 174 8.46 7.98 -0.24
N LEU A 175 9.06 7.44 0.84
CA LEU A 175 9.75 6.15 0.91
C LEU A 175 8.95 5.18 1.76
N HIS A 176 8.85 3.93 1.29
CA HIS A 176 8.21 2.83 2.02
C HIS A 176 9.25 1.75 2.35
N PRO A 177 10.02 1.90 3.45
CA PRO A 177 11.01 0.93 3.92
C PRO A 177 10.39 -0.14 4.83
N PRO A 178 11.03 -1.32 4.97
CA PRO A 178 10.72 -2.27 6.03
C PRO A 178 11.11 -1.68 7.40
N ILE A 179 10.50 -2.19 8.48
CA ILE A 179 10.69 -1.71 9.85
C ILE A 179 12.17 -1.60 10.23
N ASP A 180 12.95 -2.63 9.95
CA ASP A 180 14.35 -2.68 10.36
C ASP A 180 15.16 -1.56 9.70
N LEU A 181 14.91 -1.26 8.43
CA LEU A 181 15.56 -0.16 7.73
C LEU A 181 15.06 1.21 8.23
N ALA A 182 13.75 1.37 8.42
CA ALA A 182 13.16 2.61 8.94
C ALA A 182 13.68 2.97 10.35
N THR A 183 14.01 1.95 11.15
CA THR A 183 14.52 2.13 12.52
C THR A 183 16.04 2.26 12.61
N GLU A 184 16.77 2.18 11.49
CA GLU A 184 18.19 2.48 11.46
C GLU A 184 18.46 3.94 11.83
N PRO A 185 19.49 4.21 12.66
CA PRO A 185 19.80 5.58 13.06
C PRO A 185 20.03 6.51 11.85
N GLY A 186 19.23 7.57 11.76
CA GLY A 186 19.36 8.59 10.73
C GLY A 186 18.56 8.32 9.45
N PHE A 187 17.97 7.14 9.23
CA PHE A 187 17.21 6.84 8.01
C PHE A 187 16.07 7.85 7.79
N VAL A 188 15.17 8.00 8.76
CA VAL A 188 14.04 8.93 8.69
C VAL A 188 14.52 10.38 8.53
N ALA A 189 15.55 10.79 9.30
CA ALA A 189 16.08 12.13 9.20
C ALA A 189 16.65 12.44 7.81
N THR A 190 17.37 11.51 7.19
CA THR A 190 17.91 11.66 5.83
C THR A 190 16.79 11.80 4.79
N ALA A 191 15.71 11.02 4.93
CA ALA A 191 14.54 11.12 4.05
C ALA A 191 13.83 12.49 4.22
N HIS A 192 13.62 12.92 5.46
CA HIS A 192 13.00 14.22 5.76
C HIS A 192 13.83 15.40 5.25
N GLU A 193 15.16 15.35 5.35
CA GLU A 193 16.06 16.38 4.79
C GLU A 193 15.90 16.53 3.26
N ALA A 194 15.52 15.47 2.57
CA ALA A 194 15.21 15.47 1.15
C ALA A 194 13.73 15.78 0.83
N GLY A 195 12.89 16.03 1.86
CA GLY A 195 11.47 16.32 1.70
C GLY A 195 10.59 15.10 1.43
N LEU A 196 11.09 13.87 1.70
CA LEU A 196 10.36 12.63 1.54
C LEU A 196 9.70 12.22 2.86
N ALA A 197 8.42 11.85 2.81
CA ALA A 197 7.76 11.15 3.92
C ALA A 197 8.24 9.70 4.02
N VAL A 198 8.16 9.09 5.21
CA VAL A 198 8.54 7.70 5.46
C VAL A 198 7.34 6.93 5.99
N ASN A 199 6.80 5.99 5.18
CA ASN A 199 5.72 5.09 5.58
C ASN A 199 6.27 3.67 5.66
N ALA A 200 6.49 3.18 6.88
CA ALA A 200 7.20 1.90 7.07
C ALA A 200 6.26 0.69 7.19
N TRP A 201 6.71 -0.44 6.64
CA TRP A 201 5.97 -1.71 6.56
C TRP A 201 6.76 -2.89 7.16
N THR A 202 6.10 -3.97 7.55
CA THR A 202 4.69 -4.09 7.91
C THR A 202 4.63 -4.28 9.42
N ALA A 203 3.92 -3.42 10.14
CA ALA A 203 3.73 -3.58 11.57
C ALA A 203 2.70 -4.68 11.82
N ALA A 204 3.12 -5.75 12.51
CA ALA A 204 2.26 -6.87 12.86
C ALA A 204 1.72 -6.76 14.28
N ASP A 205 2.40 -6.04 15.16
CA ASP A 205 2.05 -5.90 16.57
C ASP A 205 2.38 -4.49 17.11
N ARG A 206 2.07 -4.27 18.42
CA ARG A 206 2.29 -2.99 19.10
C ARG A 206 3.76 -2.66 19.33
N ASP A 207 4.64 -3.65 19.40
CA ASP A 207 6.07 -3.44 19.57
C ASP A 207 6.67 -2.89 18.28
N ASP A 208 6.27 -3.42 17.13
CA ASP A 208 6.64 -2.88 15.81
C ASP A 208 6.16 -1.44 15.65
N ALA A 209 4.88 -1.18 15.93
CA ALA A 209 4.33 0.17 15.89
C ALA A 209 5.08 1.13 16.83
N GLY A 210 5.41 0.68 18.04
CA GLY A 210 6.19 1.45 19.02
C GLY A 210 7.62 1.78 18.55
N ARG A 211 8.28 0.85 17.87
CA ARG A 211 9.61 1.05 17.25
C ARG A 211 9.53 2.13 16.16
N LEU A 212 8.52 2.07 15.30
CA LEU A 212 8.30 3.01 14.22
C LEU A 212 7.98 4.43 14.73
N LEU A 213 7.08 4.55 15.71
CA LEU A 213 6.80 5.83 16.37
C LEU A 213 8.06 6.44 17.01
N ALA A 214 8.92 5.61 17.61
CA ALA A 214 10.18 6.06 18.20
C ALA A 214 11.22 6.47 17.13
N ALA A 215 11.16 5.89 15.94
CA ALA A 215 12.00 6.27 14.80
C ALA A 215 11.57 7.59 14.15
N GLY A 216 10.32 8.02 14.35
CA GLY A 216 9.80 9.27 13.82
C GLY A 216 9.24 9.17 12.40
N VAL A 217 8.70 8.00 12.02
CA VAL A 217 8.06 7.80 10.70
C VAL A 217 6.77 8.62 10.57
N ASP A 218 6.37 8.94 9.35
CA ASP A 218 5.16 9.70 9.02
C ASP A 218 3.95 8.78 8.87
N GLY A 219 4.18 7.51 8.48
CA GLY A 219 3.11 6.52 8.35
C GLY A 219 3.54 5.11 8.80
N VAL A 220 2.58 4.36 9.27
CA VAL A 220 2.71 2.95 9.66
C VAL A 220 1.77 2.12 8.79
N ILE A 221 2.35 1.27 7.93
CA ILE A 221 1.62 0.28 7.14
C ILE A 221 1.48 -0.96 8.02
N ALA A 222 0.24 -1.31 8.41
CA ALA A 222 -0.04 -2.28 9.46
C ALA A 222 -1.07 -3.33 9.05
N ASP A 223 -0.86 -4.57 9.51
CA ASP A 223 -1.82 -5.66 9.32
C ASP A 223 -3.07 -5.53 10.20
N ARG A 224 -3.06 -4.60 11.17
CA ARG A 224 -4.14 -4.36 12.12
C ARG A 224 -4.29 -2.87 12.38
N TRP A 225 -5.55 -2.41 12.48
CA TRP A 225 -5.83 -1.01 12.79
C TRP A 225 -5.66 -0.64 14.27
N ASP A 226 -5.65 -1.61 15.19
CA ASP A 226 -5.60 -1.39 16.65
C ASP A 226 -4.18 -1.43 17.26
N LEU A 227 -3.14 -1.19 16.45
CA LEU A 227 -1.74 -1.23 16.89
C LEU A 227 -1.26 0.10 17.47
N LEU A 228 -1.72 1.22 16.94
CA LEU A 228 -1.36 2.53 17.48
C LEU A 228 -2.08 2.78 18.83
N PRO A 229 -1.49 3.60 19.72
CA PRO A 229 -2.21 4.10 20.90
C PRO A 229 -3.55 4.74 20.52
N GLU A 230 -4.50 4.78 21.46
CA GLU A 230 -5.76 5.48 21.23
C GLU A 230 -5.46 6.93 20.76
N ARG A 231 -5.97 7.26 19.59
CA ARG A 231 -5.88 8.60 19.02
C ARG A 231 -6.97 9.47 19.64
N SER A 232 -6.66 10.74 19.81
CA SER A 232 -7.69 11.71 20.18
C SER A 232 -8.80 11.68 19.12
N SER A 233 -10.06 11.51 19.54
CA SER A 233 -11.21 11.52 18.61
C SER A 233 -11.13 12.79 17.75
N ARG A 234 -11.02 12.62 16.44
CA ARG A 234 -11.17 13.72 15.50
C ARG A 234 -12.66 14.13 15.56
N ASP A 235 -12.94 15.30 16.15
CA ASP A 235 -14.27 15.93 16.18
C ASP A 235 -14.67 16.45 14.78
#